data_f9baeedb14527163c75175c723c13057
#
_entry.id   f9baeedb14527163c75175c723c13057
#
_cell.length_a   1.000
_cell.length_b   1.000
_cell.length_c   1.000
_cell.angle_alpha   90.00
_cell.angle_beta   90.00
_cell.angle_gamma   90.00
#
_symmetry.space_group_name_H-M   'P 1'
#
loop_
_entity.id
_entity.type
_entity.pdbx_description
1 polymer ?
#
loop_
_entity_poly.entity_id
_entity_poly.type
_entity_poly.pdbx_seq_one_letter_code
_entity_poly.pdbx_strand_id
1 'polypeptide(L)'
;MRKLGIHSFVWTGGQTQAGLEEALEKSAATGYRLIEFAYLRPEKFDLDRLAKKAQDLDVEIAVTMGLPLSADVSSDDPAVVKAGEEMLTSAVKAVRDIGGGKLGGILYSAHTKYFTQPTDRGRKNSIAAIAKTADLAKAAGVDLVLEIVNRFESNLLNTTAQGLDFI
;
A
#
# COMPACT_ATOMS: atom_id res chain seq x y z
N MET A 1 14.78 -16.65 10.54
CA MET A 1 15.44 -15.33 10.72
C MET A 1 14.55 -14.27 10.07
N ARG A 2 14.32 -13.10 10.69
CA ARG A 2 13.51 -12.03 10.04
C ARG A 2 14.30 -11.48 8.85
N LYS A 3 13.63 -11.31 7.70
CA LYS A 3 14.23 -10.67 6.53
C LYS A 3 14.34 -9.17 6.77
N LEU A 4 15.48 -8.60 6.38
CA LEU A 4 15.64 -7.14 6.35
C LEU A 4 15.11 -6.62 5.04
N GLY A 5 14.27 -5.58 5.11
CA GLY A 5 13.68 -4.89 3.98
C GLY A 5 14.19 -3.47 3.81
N ILE A 6 14.08 -2.94 2.60
CA ILE A 6 14.46 -1.58 2.26
C ILE A 6 13.44 -0.99 1.27
N HIS A 7 13.14 0.30 1.42
CA HIS A 7 12.27 1.00 0.47
C HIS A 7 13.04 1.37 -0.82
N SER A 8 12.43 1.17 -1.98
CA SER A 8 13.04 1.41 -3.29
C SER A 8 13.57 2.83 -3.49
N PHE A 9 12.95 3.82 -2.86
CA PHE A 9 13.40 5.23 -2.93
C PHE A 9 14.77 5.50 -2.33
N VAL A 10 15.33 4.57 -1.55
CA VAL A 10 16.74 4.65 -1.12
C VAL A 10 17.70 4.55 -2.32
N TRP A 11 17.29 3.80 -3.35
CA TRP A 11 18.11 3.54 -4.54
C TRP A 11 17.75 4.44 -5.72
N THR A 12 16.50 4.90 -5.80
CA THR A 12 15.97 5.64 -6.96
C THR A 12 15.28 6.93 -6.53
N GLY A 13 15.42 7.99 -7.32
CA GLY A 13 14.71 9.25 -7.10
C GLY A 13 13.24 9.25 -7.56
N GLY A 14 12.73 8.13 -8.03
CA GLY A 14 11.37 7.99 -8.56
C GLY A 14 11.11 6.59 -9.12
N GLN A 15 9.90 6.38 -9.60
CA GLN A 15 9.45 5.09 -10.14
C GLN A 15 9.52 5.09 -11.68
N THR A 16 10.56 4.47 -12.20
CA THR A 16 10.66 4.06 -13.61
C THR A 16 10.90 2.56 -13.66
N GLN A 17 10.55 1.89 -14.75
CA GLN A 17 10.78 0.46 -14.90
C GLN A 17 12.25 0.10 -14.63
N ALA A 18 13.18 0.78 -15.29
CA ALA A 18 14.62 0.55 -15.12
C ALA A 18 15.10 0.85 -13.69
N GLY A 19 14.59 1.92 -13.05
CA GLY A 19 14.94 2.27 -11.67
C GLY A 19 14.46 1.21 -10.66
N LEU A 20 13.28 0.63 -10.85
CA LEU A 20 12.76 -0.44 -9.98
C LEU A 20 13.59 -1.73 -10.15
N GLU A 21 13.99 -2.05 -11.38
CA GLU A 21 14.89 -3.19 -11.63
C GLU A 21 16.28 -2.99 -11.02
N GLU A 22 16.84 -1.78 -11.13
CA GLU A 22 18.09 -1.41 -10.46
C GLU A 22 17.97 -1.48 -8.93
N ALA A 23 16.83 -1.04 -8.37
CA ALA A 23 16.57 -1.11 -6.94
C ALA A 23 16.54 -2.56 -6.43
N LEU A 24 15.97 -3.51 -7.19
CA LEU A 24 16.02 -4.94 -6.89
C LEU A 24 17.47 -5.46 -6.87
N GLU A 25 18.26 -5.13 -7.90
CA GLU A 25 19.67 -5.55 -7.99
C GLU A 25 20.51 -5.02 -6.81
N LYS A 26 20.38 -3.73 -6.52
CA LYS A 26 21.10 -3.09 -5.39
C LYS A 26 20.67 -3.67 -4.05
N SER A 27 19.39 -3.93 -3.85
CA SER A 27 18.88 -4.56 -2.63
C SER A 27 19.47 -5.95 -2.43
N ALA A 28 19.46 -6.79 -3.46
CA ALA A 28 20.06 -8.12 -3.41
C ALA A 28 21.56 -8.07 -3.14
N ALA A 29 22.29 -7.20 -3.86
CA ALA A 29 23.75 -7.06 -3.74
C ALA A 29 24.19 -6.58 -2.34
N THR A 30 23.34 -5.80 -1.64
CA THR A 30 23.61 -5.31 -0.29
C THR A 30 23.05 -6.20 0.82
N GLY A 31 22.48 -7.35 0.47
CA GLY A 31 22.03 -8.37 1.42
C GLY A 31 20.58 -8.21 1.89
N TYR A 32 19.82 -7.24 1.37
CA TYR A 32 18.38 -7.18 1.61
C TYR A 32 17.65 -8.31 0.90
N ARG A 33 16.63 -8.86 1.55
CA ARG A 33 15.78 -9.94 1.00
C ARG A 33 14.31 -9.55 0.93
N LEU A 34 14.00 -8.28 1.17
CA LEU A 34 12.70 -7.67 1.00
C LEU A 34 12.90 -6.27 0.44
N ILE A 35 12.15 -5.92 -0.59
CA ILE A 35 12.06 -4.55 -1.09
C ILE A 35 10.62 -4.06 -0.95
N GLU A 36 10.47 -2.81 -0.57
CA GLU A 36 9.18 -2.13 -0.53
C GLU A 36 9.08 -1.16 -1.70
N PHE A 37 8.10 -1.37 -2.56
CA PHE A 37 7.75 -0.45 -3.63
C PHE A 37 6.59 0.44 -3.21
N ALA A 38 6.62 1.72 -3.59
CA ALA A 38 5.41 2.50 -3.64
C ALA A 38 4.45 1.91 -4.69
N TYR A 39 3.14 2.09 -4.53
CA TYR A 39 2.12 1.50 -5.39
C TYR A 39 2.42 1.67 -6.89
N LEU A 40 2.48 0.55 -7.57
CA LEU A 40 2.74 0.45 -8.99
C LEU A 40 1.41 0.33 -9.75
N ARG A 41 1.13 1.29 -10.60
CA ARG A 41 -0.02 1.24 -11.49
C ARG A 41 0.24 0.23 -12.61
N PRO A 42 -0.57 -0.84 -12.76
CA PRO A 42 -0.32 -1.90 -13.73
C PRO A 42 -0.17 -1.41 -15.18
N GLU A 43 -0.87 -0.31 -15.51
CA GLU A 43 -0.81 0.28 -16.85
C GLU A 43 0.50 1.03 -17.18
N LYS A 44 1.37 1.23 -16.17
CA LYS A 44 2.64 1.96 -16.31
C LYS A 44 3.87 1.10 -16.18
N PHE A 45 3.73 -0.11 -15.65
CA PHE A 45 4.85 -0.97 -15.32
C PHE A 45 4.63 -2.39 -15.83
N ASP A 46 5.69 -3.03 -16.29
CA ASP A 46 5.74 -4.45 -16.60
C ASP A 46 5.93 -5.22 -15.27
N LEU A 47 4.80 -5.60 -14.65
CA LEU A 47 4.79 -6.28 -13.35
C LEU A 47 5.39 -7.68 -13.46
N ASP A 48 5.15 -8.41 -14.54
CA ASP A 48 5.68 -9.76 -14.77
C ASP A 48 7.21 -9.75 -14.81
N ARG A 49 7.78 -8.73 -15.48
CA ARG A 49 9.22 -8.56 -15.56
C ARG A 49 9.83 -8.23 -14.20
N LEU A 50 9.17 -7.41 -13.38
CA LEU A 50 9.62 -7.11 -12.01
C LEU A 50 9.50 -8.35 -11.12
N ALA A 51 8.39 -9.09 -11.20
CA ALA A 51 8.18 -10.33 -10.46
C ALA A 51 9.27 -11.36 -10.77
N LYS A 52 9.53 -11.60 -12.06
CA LYS A 52 10.59 -12.51 -12.48
C LYS A 52 11.96 -12.07 -11.95
N LYS A 53 12.30 -10.80 -12.08
CA LYS A 53 13.58 -10.28 -11.59
C LYS A 53 13.73 -10.43 -10.08
N ALA A 54 12.69 -10.16 -9.31
CA ALA A 54 12.69 -10.33 -7.87
C ALA A 54 12.91 -11.81 -7.48
N GLN A 55 12.24 -12.74 -8.19
CA GLN A 55 12.42 -14.17 -8.01
C GLN A 55 13.85 -14.61 -8.33
N ASP A 56 14.42 -14.17 -9.46
CA ASP A 56 15.79 -14.52 -9.88
C ASP A 56 16.84 -14.01 -8.87
N LEU A 57 16.56 -12.94 -8.14
CA LEU A 57 17.42 -12.33 -7.12
C LEU A 57 17.13 -12.80 -5.68
N ASP A 58 16.14 -13.66 -5.46
CA ASP A 58 15.66 -14.09 -4.12
C ASP A 58 15.32 -12.88 -3.22
N VAL A 59 14.57 -11.92 -3.77
CA VAL A 59 14.08 -10.72 -3.06
C VAL A 59 12.55 -10.73 -3.05
N GLU A 60 11.95 -10.70 -1.87
CA GLU A 60 10.50 -10.54 -1.71
C GLU A 60 10.08 -9.09 -1.99
N ILE A 61 8.84 -8.92 -2.47
CA ILE A 61 8.25 -7.61 -2.73
C ILE A 61 7.13 -7.35 -1.73
N ALA A 62 7.16 -6.19 -1.09
CA ALA A 62 6.02 -5.56 -0.43
C ALA A 62 5.66 -4.28 -1.19
N VAL A 63 4.41 -3.86 -1.08
CA VAL A 63 3.94 -2.61 -1.70
C VAL A 63 3.26 -1.77 -0.65
N THR A 64 3.54 -0.46 -0.65
CA THR A 64 2.87 0.50 0.23
C THR A 64 2.21 1.61 -0.57
N MET A 65 1.12 2.16 -0.04
CA MET A 65 0.43 3.28 -0.65
C MET A 65 -0.28 4.16 0.38
N GLY A 66 -0.53 5.40 -0.02
CA GLY A 66 -1.51 6.29 0.59
C GLY A 66 -2.57 6.67 -0.45
N LEU A 67 -3.82 6.74 -0.05
CA LEU A 67 -4.89 7.19 -0.94
C LEU A 67 -4.80 8.71 -1.14
N PRO A 68 -5.13 9.23 -2.34
CA PRO A 68 -5.29 10.67 -2.54
C PRO A 68 -6.66 11.14 -2.03
N LEU A 69 -6.84 12.44 -1.82
CA LEU A 69 -8.13 13.04 -1.43
C LEU A 69 -9.29 12.69 -2.38
N SER A 70 -8.99 12.51 -3.67
CA SER A 70 -10.00 12.12 -4.68
C SER A 70 -10.45 10.66 -4.59
N ALA A 71 -9.82 9.87 -3.72
CA ALA A 71 -10.09 8.45 -3.49
C ALA A 71 -10.07 8.11 -1.99
N ASP A 72 -10.50 9.05 -1.16
CA ASP A 72 -10.53 8.90 0.30
C ASP A 72 -11.71 8.03 0.74
N VAL A 73 -11.42 6.83 1.22
CA VAL A 73 -12.45 5.90 1.74
C VAL A 73 -13.07 6.38 3.06
N SER A 74 -12.50 7.38 3.72
CA SER A 74 -13.07 8.04 4.89
C SER A 74 -13.91 9.29 4.57
N SER A 75 -14.16 9.55 3.29
CA SER A 75 -14.99 10.66 2.85
C SER A 75 -16.47 10.44 3.15
N ASP A 76 -17.21 11.55 3.35
CA ASP A 76 -18.68 11.54 3.40
C ASP A 76 -19.31 11.49 2.00
N ASP A 77 -18.53 11.75 0.94
CA ASP A 77 -18.96 11.67 -0.46
C ASP A 77 -18.85 10.23 -0.98
N PRO A 78 -19.99 9.57 -1.33
CA PRO A 78 -19.96 8.19 -1.80
C PRO A 78 -19.22 7.99 -3.13
N ALA A 79 -19.09 9.02 -3.97
CA ALA A 79 -18.33 8.90 -5.21
C ALA A 79 -16.82 8.84 -4.93
N VAL A 80 -16.34 9.60 -3.94
CA VAL A 80 -14.95 9.58 -3.49
C VAL A 80 -14.61 8.25 -2.81
N VAL A 81 -15.52 7.75 -1.95
CA VAL A 81 -15.36 6.43 -1.31
C VAL A 81 -15.25 5.33 -2.35
N LYS A 82 -16.14 5.32 -3.35
CA LYS A 82 -16.13 4.35 -4.45
C LYS A 82 -14.80 4.38 -5.22
N ALA A 83 -14.29 5.56 -5.54
CA ALA A 83 -12.99 5.71 -6.21
C ALA A 83 -11.86 5.10 -5.37
N GLY A 84 -11.90 5.27 -4.04
CA GLY A 84 -10.95 4.65 -3.11
C GLY A 84 -11.04 3.13 -3.09
N GLU A 85 -12.24 2.57 -3.04
CA GLU A 85 -12.45 1.11 -3.12
C GLU A 85 -11.92 0.52 -4.43
N GLU A 86 -12.15 1.20 -5.55
CA GLU A 86 -11.63 0.79 -6.87
C GLU A 86 -10.09 0.82 -6.89
N MET A 87 -9.49 1.85 -6.30
CA MET A 87 -8.03 1.97 -6.20
C MET A 87 -7.42 0.89 -5.31
N LEU A 88 -8.01 0.62 -4.14
CA LEU A 88 -7.58 -0.47 -3.25
C LEU A 88 -7.71 -1.84 -3.92
N THR A 89 -8.81 -2.07 -4.66
CA THR A 89 -9.01 -3.30 -5.44
C THR A 89 -7.92 -3.48 -6.50
N SER A 90 -7.58 -2.41 -7.22
CA SER A 90 -6.49 -2.42 -8.20
C SER A 90 -5.13 -2.68 -7.55
N ALA A 91 -4.88 -2.09 -6.37
CA ALA A 91 -3.64 -2.29 -5.63
C ALA A 91 -3.46 -3.74 -5.18
N VAL A 92 -4.50 -4.38 -4.61
CA VAL A 92 -4.44 -5.80 -4.22
C VAL A 92 -4.11 -6.69 -5.42
N LYS A 93 -4.74 -6.44 -6.58
CA LYS A 93 -4.45 -7.19 -7.80
C LYS A 93 -3.00 -6.99 -8.25
N ALA A 94 -2.52 -5.74 -8.28
CA ALA A 94 -1.15 -5.44 -8.66
C ALA A 94 -0.12 -6.11 -7.75
N VAL A 95 -0.37 -6.14 -6.43
CA VAL A 95 0.48 -6.85 -5.46
C VAL A 95 0.52 -8.35 -5.74
N ARG A 96 -0.63 -8.96 -5.99
CA ARG A 96 -0.70 -10.38 -6.39
C ARG A 96 0.09 -10.63 -7.68
N ASP A 97 -0.13 -9.82 -8.70
CA ASP A 97 0.43 -10.02 -10.05
C ASP A 97 1.96 -9.83 -10.06
N ILE A 98 2.51 -8.94 -9.20
CA ILE A 98 3.96 -8.80 -9.03
C ILE A 98 4.57 -9.89 -8.13
N GLY A 99 3.77 -10.84 -7.65
CA GLY A 99 4.24 -11.85 -6.70
C GLY A 99 4.52 -11.32 -5.29
N GLY A 100 3.98 -10.14 -4.95
CA GLY A 100 4.10 -9.55 -3.63
C GLY A 100 3.17 -10.19 -2.60
N GLY A 101 3.61 -10.26 -1.36
CA GLY A 101 2.82 -10.83 -0.27
C GLY A 101 2.14 -9.82 0.64
N LYS A 102 2.42 -8.52 0.49
CA LYS A 102 1.94 -7.48 1.42
C LYS A 102 1.55 -6.20 0.68
N LEU A 103 0.37 -5.68 1.05
CA LEU A 103 -0.07 -4.32 0.73
C LEU A 103 -0.20 -3.54 2.04
N GLY A 104 0.65 -2.55 2.22
CA GLY A 104 0.70 -1.73 3.42
C GLY A 104 0.41 -0.25 3.18
N GLY A 105 0.42 0.52 4.28
CA GLY A 105 0.36 1.97 4.24
C GLY A 105 -0.94 2.57 4.78
N ILE A 106 -1.22 3.81 4.36
CA ILE A 106 -2.40 4.57 4.79
C ILE A 106 -3.56 4.22 3.84
N LEU A 107 -4.15 3.04 4.05
CA LEU A 107 -5.20 2.47 3.19
C LEU A 107 -6.60 2.93 3.60
N TYR A 108 -6.76 3.41 4.82
CA TYR A 108 -8.03 3.70 5.50
C TYR A 108 -8.50 5.15 5.35
N SER A 109 -7.70 6.02 4.79
CA SER A 109 -8.00 7.44 4.54
C SER A 109 -7.09 8.01 3.46
N ALA A 110 -7.32 9.24 3.02
CA ALA A 110 -6.30 9.91 2.22
C ALA A 110 -5.03 10.18 3.05
N HIS A 111 -3.87 10.06 2.41
CA HIS A 111 -2.57 10.44 2.96
C HIS A 111 -2.39 11.95 2.85
N THR A 112 -2.92 12.68 3.84
CA THR A 112 -2.87 14.14 3.87
C THR A 112 -3.17 14.67 5.27
N LYS A 113 -2.83 15.96 5.48
CA LYS A 113 -3.28 16.68 6.66
C LYS A 113 -4.74 17.10 6.51
N TYR A 114 -5.60 16.59 7.39
CA TYR A 114 -6.97 17.05 7.53
C TYR A 114 -7.03 18.26 8.47
N PHE A 115 -7.97 19.16 8.23
CA PHE A 115 -8.21 20.34 9.06
C PHE A 115 -9.46 20.22 9.93
N THR A 116 -10.15 19.07 9.84
CA THR A 116 -11.35 18.72 10.60
C THR A 116 -11.17 17.38 11.32
N GLN A 117 -11.98 17.13 12.32
CA GLN A 117 -12.08 15.79 12.93
C GLN A 117 -12.73 14.82 11.94
N PRO A 118 -12.41 13.51 12.04
CA PRO A 118 -13.12 12.50 11.26
C PRO A 118 -14.59 12.48 11.64
N THR A 119 -15.45 12.28 10.65
CA THR A 119 -16.89 12.10 10.90
C THR A 119 -17.20 10.65 11.26
N ASP A 120 -18.28 10.40 12.01
CA ASP A 120 -18.74 9.04 12.30
C ASP A 120 -19.09 8.28 11.02
N ARG A 121 -19.63 8.98 10.02
CA ARG A 121 -19.94 8.42 8.71
C ARG A 121 -18.66 8.03 7.97
N GLY A 122 -17.69 8.93 7.91
CA GLY A 122 -16.40 8.67 7.26
C GLY A 122 -15.66 7.50 7.90
N ARG A 123 -15.66 7.40 9.24
CA ARG A 123 -15.10 6.25 9.95
C ARG A 123 -15.80 4.93 9.55
N LYS A 124 -17.15 4.91 9.48
CA LYS A 124 -17.92 3.73 9.06
C LYS A 124 -17.61 3.34 7.62
N ASN A 125 -17.54 4.33 6.71
CA ASN A 125 -17.18 4.10 5.30
C ASN A 125 -15.80 3.47 5.18
N SER A 126 -14.81 4.01 5.91
CA SER A 126 -13.45 3.50 5.93
C SER A 126 -13.39 2.05 6.43
N ILE A 127 -14.04 1.73 7.56
CA ILE A 127 -14.11 0.35 8.09
C ILE A 127 -14.69 -0.59 7.04
N ALA A 128 -15.81 -0.23 6.41
CA ALA A 128 -16.46 -1.07 5.40
C ALA A 128 -15.56 -1.29 4.16
N ALA A 129 -14.88 -0.24 3.69
CA ALA A 129 -13.96 -0.32 2.55
C ALA A 129 -12.74 -1.22 2.87
N ILE A 130 -12.17 -1.09 4.07
CA ILE A 130 -11.03 -1.92 4.50
C ILE A 130 -11.45 -3.37 4.71
N ALA A 131 -12.61 -3.65 5.32
CA ALA A 131 -13.11 -5.01 5.46
C ALA A 131 -13.27 -5.72 4.10
N LYS A 132 -13.91 -5.04 3.13
CA LYS A 132 -14.06 -5.53 1.75
C LYS A 132 -12.71 -5.76 1.07
N THR A 133 -11.76 -4.86 1.29
CA THR A 133 -10.39 -4.99 0.74
C THR A 133 -9.65 -6.16 1.39
N ALA A 134 -9.84 -6.40 2.70
CA ALA A 134 -9.23 -7.51 3.43
C ALA A 134 -9.72 -8.87 2.90
N ASP A 135 -11.02 -9.00 2.61
CA ASP A 135 -11.57 -10.23 1.99
C ASP A 135 -10.96 -10.48 0.61
N LEU A 136 -10.82 -9.44 -0.21
CA LEU A 136 -10.17 -9.53 -1.51
C LEU A 136 -8.69 -9.90 -1.39
N ALA A 137 -7.97 -9.26 -0.47
CA ALA A 137 -6.55 -9.51 -0.22
C ALA A 137 -6.32 -10.95 0.25
N LYS A 138 -7.15 -11.43 1.19
CA LYS A 138 -7.12 -12.82 1.65
C LYS A 138 -7.33 -13.82 0.50
N ALA A 139 -8.31 -13.56 -0.37
CA ALA A 139 -8.55 -14.40 -1.55
C ALA A 139 -7.39 -14.38 -2.54
N ALA A 140 -6.63 -13.29 -2.59
CA ALA A 140 -5.46 -13.11 -3.44
C ALA A 140 -4.14 -13.60 -2.80
N GLY A 141 -4.14 -14.05 -1.55
CA GLY A 141 -2.92 -14.42 -0.81
C GLY A 141 -2.07 -13.22 -0.40
N VAL A 142 -2.67 -12.05 -0.23
CA VAL A 142 -2.00 -10.79 0.14
C VAL A 142 -2.38 -10.38 1.56
N ASP A 143 -1.41 -10.12 2.40
CA ASP A 143 -1.61 -9.54 3.73
C ASP A 143 -1.87 -8.03 3.62
N LEU A 144 -2.93 -7.53 4.29
CA LEU A 144 -3.12 -6.09 4.48
C LEU A 144 -2.44 -5.63 5.77
N VAL A 145 -1.69 -4.52 5.66
CA VAL A 145 -0.97 -3.91 6.79
C VAL A 145 -1.33 -2.43 6.89
N LEU A 146 -2.09 -2.05 7.92
CA LEU A 146 -2.44 -0.65 8.16
C LEU A 146 -1.31 0.07 8.90
N GLU A 147 -0.86 1.18 8.35
CA GLU A 147 0.15 2.03 8.97
C GLU A 147 -0.52 3.08 9.84
N ILE A 148 -0.18 3.09 11.13
CA ILE A 148 -0.64 4.12 12.07
C ILE A 148 0.30 5.33 11.94
N VAL A 149 -0.26 6.48 11.57
CA VAL A 149 0.51 7.69 11.26
C VAL A 149 0.15 8.84 12.18
N ASN A 150 0.92 9.91 12.12
CA ASN A 150 0.66 11.13 12.87
C ASN A 150 -0.50 11.95 12.26
N ARG A 151 -1.02 12.92 13.02
CA ARG A 151 -2.16 13.77 12.64
C ARG A 151 -1.91 14.72 11.45
N PHE A 152 -0.69 14.79 10.95
CA PHE A 152 -0.36 15.56 9.76
C PHE A 152 -0.46 14.73 8.47
N GLU A 153 -0.67 13.42 8.61
CA GLU A 153 -0.78 12.47 7.49
C GLU A 153 -2.16 11.81 7.41
N SER A 154 -2.89 11.71 8.54
CA SER A 154 -4.29 11.29 8.61
C SER A 154 -4.92 11.80 9.91
N ASN A 155 -6.25 11.99 9.93
CA ASN A 155 -7.00 12.30 11.14
C ASN A 155 -7.69 11.09 11.77
N LEU A 156 -7.60 9.88 11.16
CA LEU A 156 -8.43 8.74 11.52
C LEU A 156 -7.73 7.77 12.49
N LEU A 157 -6.50 7.33 12.19
CA LEU A 157 -5.73 6.39 13.02
C LEU A 157 -4.36 6.97 13.37
N ASN A 158 -4.23 7.49 14.59
CA ASN A 158 -3.00 8.15 15.05
C ASN A 158 -2.37 7.45 16.27
N THR A 159 -3.00 6.41 16.81
CA THR A 159 -2.48 5.60 17.91
C THR A 159 -2.73 4.13 17.66
N THR A 160 -1.89 3.27 18.23
CA THR A 160 -2.08 1.81 18.17
C THR A 160 -3.44 1.39 18.72
N ALA A 161 -3.93 2.05 19.79
CA ALA A 161 -5.24 1.77 20.36
C ALA A 161 -6.37 2.05 19.34
N GLN A 162 -6.29 3.17 18.61
CA GLN A 162 -7.24 3.47 17.51
C GLN A 162 -7.18 2.43 16.40
N GLY A 163 -5.97 1.95 16.06
CA GLY A 163 -5.81 0.89 15.06
C GLY A 163 -6.44 -0.43 15.51
N LEU A 164 -6.24 -0.83 16.76
CA LEU A 164 -6.85 -2.05 17.33
C LEU A 164 -8.39 -1.96 17.42
N ASP A 165 -8.94 -0.77 17.70
CA ASP A 165 -10.38 -0.56 17.71
C ASP A 165 -11.00 -0.47 16.30
N PHE A 166 -10.17 -0.27 15.29
CA PHE A 166 -10.60 -0.16 13.90
C PHE A 166 -10.76 -1.51 13.23
N ILE A 167 -9.95 -2.51 13.59
CA ILE A 167 -9.94 -3.87 13.03
C ILE A 167 -10.76 -4.81 13.91
#